data_960d2f491a09c52a75e0333376f254d1
#
_entry.id   960d2f491a09c52a75e0333376f254d1
#
_cell.length_a   1.000
_cell.length_b   1.000
_cell.length_c   1.000
_cell.angle_alpha   90.00
_cell.angle_beta   90.00
_cell.angle_gamma   90.00
#
_symmetry.space_group_name_H-M   'P 1'
#
loop_
_entity.id
_entity.type
_entity.pdbx_description
1 polymer ?
#
loop_
_entity_poly.entity_id
_entity_poly.type
_entity_poly.pdbx_seq_one_letter_code
_entity_poly.pdbx_strand_id
1 'polypeptide(L)'
;MKDNGRNKNVNGRRNLIPGIFCVLLCLVVWVLWGGFDRFLGVGSRDTLTIGVFSDSYWNVQNGYAYRIVDDAIKVFEEEHPGVTVEYTSGILKEDYSEWLAEELMAETAPDVFFVLGDDFSSFVDAGALKDLTPLMEADEDFRKDAFYSSALACGTYDGKQYALPFECAPKLMFVNRTILDNEGIAMPDNDWSWEDFYNICQAVTKDTDGDGLTDQFGEIGYTWKEAFESNGVQLFDQEGTECRLTASGVEESINFIEKLDVLSDGYNVSERDFDLGNVAFQPMSFSEFRAYQPYPLSVKKYSGFQWGCIPMPAGSQGDNISTLDSLLIGMNRKTANEENAWDFIKTMTSDPAIQAEIFDYSEGVSVLRSVTESEQTLQSLIEDSGSEESLNLSILSQVVEKSLVSLRFPEYPEAEERVSQAVSEIIGGDGNISMELIVWNREINRFLGEEKGQ
;
A
#
# COMPACT_ATOMS: atom_id res chain seq x y z
N MET A 1 71.08 -7.78 -85.89
CA MET A 1 70.98 -6.32 -86.00
C MET A 1 70.04 -5.86 -84.94
N LYS A 2 70.56 -5.38 -83.86
CA LYS A 2 70.35 -4.06 -83.28
C LYS A 2 68.88 -3.75 -82.99
N ASP A 3 68.41 -3.32 -81.88
CA ASP A 3 69.04 -2.52 -80.85
C ASP A 3 68.08 -2.37 -79.65
N ASN A 4 68.65 -2.31 -78.51
CA ASN A 4 68.43 -1.44 -77.35
C ASN A 4 67.00 -0.88 -77.08
N GLY A 5 66.45 -0.92 -75.94
CA GLY A 5 66.97 -0.50 -74.71
C GLY A 5 66.03 0.28 -73.84
N ARG A 6 66.31 0.24 -72.63
CA ARG A 6 65.91 1.14 -71.51
C ARG A 6 64.66 0.94 -70.71
N ASN A 7 64.92 0.28 -69.66
CA ASN A 7 64.37 0.42 -68.34
C ASN A 7 64.18 1.89 -67.93
N LYS A 8 62.99 2.26 -67.41
CA LYS A 8 62.87 3.39 -66.46
C LYS A 8 61.90 3.01 -65.32
N ASN A 9 62.52 2.76 -64.18
CA ASN A 9 61.92 2.85 -62.88
C ASN A 9 61.11 4.15 -62.73
N VAL A 10 59.83 4.10 -62.38
CA VAL A 10 59.05 5.21 -61.85
C VAL A 10 58.39 4.75 -60.53
N ASN A 11 59.08 5.08 -59.51
CA ASN A 11 58.72 5.36 -58.11
C ASN A 11 57.29 5.10 -57.60
N GLY A 12 57.25 4.28 -56.59
CA GLY A 12 56.25 4.17 -55.55
C GLY A 12 55.99 5.46 -54.79
N ARG A 13 54.96 6.19 -55.14
CA ARG A 13 54.41 7.32 -54.39
C ARG A 13 52.91 7.46 -54.53
N ARG A 14 52.17 6.39 -54.81
CA ARG A 14 50.73 6.49 -55.16
C ARG A 14 49.74 5.80 -54.20
N ASN A 15 50.19 5.17 -53.11
CA ASN A 15 49.25 4.37 -52.24
C ASN A 15 49.12 4.86 -50.82
N LEU A 16 49.62 6.06 -50.45
CA LEU A 16 49.48 6.61 -49.10
C LEU A 16 48.18 7.45 -48.90
N ILE A 17 47.68 8.05 -49.97
CA ILE A 17 46.51 8.95 -49.91
C ILE A 17 45.20 8.21 -49.63
N PRO A 18 44.88 7.05 -50.25
CA PRO A 18 43.63 6.31 -49.93
C PRO A 18 43.60 5.77 -48.48
N GLY A 19 44.74 5.35 -47.91
CA GLY A 19 44.80 4.84 -46.55
C GLY A 19 44.50 5.90 -45.49
N ILE A 20 45.05 7.11 -45.70
CA ILE A 20 44.80 8.26 -44.80
C ILE A 20 43.33 8.69 -44.85
N PHE A 21 42.72 8.65 -46.06
CA PHE A 21 41.31 9.00 -46.23
C PHE A 21 40.38 7.97 -45.57
N CYS A 22 40.66 6.68 -45.64
CA CYS A 22 39.95 5.64 -44.94
C CYS A 22 40.05 5.76 -43.42
N VAL A 23 41.23 6.05 -42.88
CA VAL A 23 41.42 6.25 -41.43
C VAL A 23 40.68 7.48 -40.93
N LEU A 24 40.72 8.59 -41.71
CA LEU A 24 39.93 9.79 -41.39
C LEU A 24 38.45 9.55 -41.49
N LEU A 25 37.96 8.77 -42.46
CA LEU A 25 36.55 8.42 -42.59
C LEU A 25 36.10 7.51 -41.42
N CYS A 26 36.92 6.54 -41.03
CA CYS A 26 36.65 5.70 -39.87
C CYS A 26 36.62 6.50 -38.55
N LEU A 27 37.52 7.48 -38.40
CA LEU A 27 37.50 8.39 -37.25
C LEU A 27 36.25 9.28 -37.24
N VAL A 28 35.83 9.80 -38.39
CA VAL A 28 34.62 10.61 -38.52
C VAL A 28 33.37 9.75 -38.24
N VAL A 29 33.29 8.53 -38.75
CA VAL A 29 32.20 7.59 -38.45
C VAL A 29 32.22 7.20 -36.97
N TRP A 30 33.38 6.98 -36.37
CA TRP A 30 33.50 6.67 -34.94
C TRP A 30 33.05 7.84 -34.05
N VAL A 31 33.42 9.09 -34.43
CA VAL A 31 32.96 10.33 -33.75
C VAL A 31 31.46 10.53 -33.95
N LEU A 32 30.92 10.26 -35.15
CA LEU A 32 29.46 10.37 -35.43
C LEU A 32 28.63 9.29 -34.76
N TRP A 33 29.24 8.17 -34.38
CA TRP A 33 28.60 7.08 -33.62
C TRP A 33 28.84 7.15 -32.10
N GLY A 34 29.08 8.35 -31.56
CA GLY A 34 29.23 8.55 -30.11
C GLY A 34 30.57 8.09 -29.52
N GLY A 35 31.56 7.78 -30.39
CA GLY A 35 32.93 7.44 -29.95
C GLY A 35 33.68 8.61 -29.32
N PHE A 36 33.25 9.84 -29.63
CA PHE A 36 33.85 11.05 -29.06
C PHE A 36 33.36 11.31 -27.62
N ASP A 37 32.14 10.99 -27.31
CA ASP A 37 31.56 11.11 -25.96
C ASP A 37 32.26 10.12 -25.01
N ARG A 38 32.51 8.88 -25.46
CA ARG A 38 33.31 7.89 -24.71
C ARG A 38 34.77 8.29 -24.52
N PHE A 39 35.34 9.00 -25.50
CA PHE A 39 36.75 9.43 -25.42
C PHE A 39 36.96 10.67 -24.52
N LEU A 40 35.97 11.54 -24.42
CA LEU A 40 36.02 12.72 -23.55
C LEU A 40 35.56 12.42 -22.12
N GLY A 41 35.13 11.17 -21.82
CA GLY A 41 34.59 10.86 -20.51
C GLY A 41 33.26 11.60 -20.20
N VAL A 42 32.60 12.10 -21.24
CA VAL A 42 31.19 12.49 -21.15
C VAL A 42 30.41 11.15 -21.10
N GLY A 43 30.34 10.59 -19.89
CA GLY A 43 29.68 9.32 -19.65
C GLY A 43 28.26 9.39 -20.22
N SER A 44 27.82 8.33 -20.88
CA SER A 44 26.40 8.09 -20.98
C SER A 44 25.86 8.20 -19.54
N ARG A 45 24.94 9.10 -19.31
CA ARG A 45 24.25 9.12 -18.02
C ARG A 45 23.69 7.73 -17.80
N ASP A 46 23.97 7.15 -16.65
CA ASP A 46 23.33 5.91 -16.28
C ASP A 46 21.84 6.20 -16.10
N THR A 47 20.99 5.46 -16.79
CA THR A 47 19.54 5.64 -16.68
C THR A 47 18.98 4.60 -15.71
N LEU A 48 18.33 5.06 -14.67
CA LEU A 48 17.54 4.26 -13.76
C LEU A 48 16.08 4.34 -14.19
N THR A 49 15.43 3.21 -14.38
CA THR A 49 14.03 3.15 -14.77
C THR A 49 13.15 2.79 -13.60
N ILE A 50 12.02 3.50 -13.46
CA ILE A 50 11.08 3.23 -12.38
C ILE A 50 9.66 2.99 -12.91
N GLY A 51 8.94 2.07 -12.25
CA GLY A 51 7.55 1.72 -12.53
C GLY A 51 6.62 2.39 -11.53
N VAL A 52 5.72 3.23 -12.03
CA VAL A 52 4.77 4.00 -11.24
C VAL A 52 3.40 4.03 -11.93
N PHE A 53 2.34 4.31 -11.18
CA PHE A 53 0.98 4.50 -11.69
C PHE A 53 0.46 5.91 -11.40
N SER A 54 -0.62 6.31 -12.09
CA SER A 54 -1.10 7.71 -12.09
C SER A 54 -2.17 8.03 -11.08
N ASP A 55 -2.80 7.03 -10.48
CA ASP A 55 -3.90 7.22 -9.54
C ASP A 55 -3.45 7.11 -8.08
N SER A 56 -4.37 7.40 -7.16
CA SER A 56 -4.14 7.10 -5.76
C SER A 56 -4.12 5.58 -5.50
N TYR A 57 -3.17 5.11 -4.73
CA TYR A 57 -3.15 3.73 -4.26
C TYR A 57 -4.40 3.40 -3.42
N TRP A 58 -4.91 4.38 -2.70
CA TRP A 58 -5.98 4.21 -1.70
C TRP A 58 -7.40 4.26 -2.26
N ASN A 59 -7.59 4.22 -3.58
CA ASN A 59 -8.89 4.31 -4.26
C ASN A 59 -9.67 5.61 -3.95
N VAL A 60 -8.97 6.66 -3.58
CA VAL A 60 -9.52 7.99 -3.35
C VAL A 60 -9.01 8.95 -4.42
N GLN A 61 -9.78 9.99 -4.74
CA GLN A 61 -9.34 10.96 -5.74
C GLN A 61 -8.12 11.75 -5.25
N ASN A 62 -7.04 11.67 -6.00
CA ASN A 62 -5.82 12.44 -5.77
C ASN A 62 -5.44 13.22 -7.04
N GLY A 63 -5.22 14.52 -6.90
CA GLY A 63 -4.81 15.40 -8.01
C GLY A 63 -3.30 15.47 -8.24
N TYR A 64 -2.49 14.75 -7.46
CA TYR A 64 -1.03 14.89 -7.39
C TYR A 64 -0.27 13.64 -7.83
N ALA A 65 -0.80 12.90 -8.80
CA ALA A 65 -0.37 11.55 -9.19
C ALA A 65 1.14 11.25 -9.15
N TYR A 66 2.00 12.18 -9.60
CA TYR A 66 3.44 11.95 -9.66
C TYR A 66 4.26 12.90 -8.80
N ARG A 67 3.62 13.75 -7.99
CA ARG A 67 4.29 14.84 -7.29
C ARG A 67 5.45 14.37 -6.40
N ILE A 68 5.20 13.43 -5.53
CA ILE A 68 6.22 12.90 -4.60
C ILE A 68 7.34 12.19 -5.36
N VAL A 69 6.98 11.44 -6.41
CA VAL A 69 7.94 10.74 -7.26
C VAL A 69 8.84 11.73 -7.99
N ASP A 70 8.27 12.79 -8.57
CA ASP A 70 9.03 13.82 -9.29
C ASP A 70 9.99 14.60 -8.36
N ASP A 71 9.56 14.91 -7.15
CA ASP A 71 10.41 15.58 -6.16
C ASP A 71 11.51 14.61 -5.64
N ALA A 72 11.21 13.34 -5.43
CA ALA A 72 12.21 12.32 -5.09
C ALA A 72 13.24 12.12 -6.21
N ILE A 73 12.81 12.10 -7.49
CA ILE A 73 13.71 12.03 -8.65
C ILE A 73 14.68 13.22 -8.63
N LYS A 74 14.16 14.41 -8.38
CA LYS A 74 14.99 15.62 -8.34
C LYS A 74 16.04 15.56 -7.22
N VAL A 75 15.64 15.15 -6.00
CA VAL A 75 16.57 14.99 -4.88
C VAL A 75 17.65 13.95 -5.24
N PHE A 76 17.23 12.81 -5.75
CA PHE A 76 18.13 11.73 -6.14
C PHE A 76 19.14 12.16 -7.23
N GLU A 77 18.69 12.84 -8.31
CA GLU A 77 19.57 13.29 -9.39
C GLU A 77 20.55 14.40 -8.94
N GLU A 78 20.17 15.22 -7.95
CA GLU A 78 21.07 16.21 -7.33
C GLU A 78 22.19 15.53 -6.52
N GLU A 79 21.89 14.42 -5.85
CA GLU A 79 22.84 13.62 -5.05
C GLU A 79 23.69 12.67 -5.89
N HIS A 80 23.18 12.24 -7.07
CA HIS A 80 23.81 11.30 -7.99
C HIS A 80 24.14 11.96 -9.35
N PRO A 81 25.11 12.89 -9.43
CA PRO A 81 25.45 13.56 -10.67
C PRO A 81 25.91 12.57 -11.74
N GLY A 82 25.14 12.42 -12.81
CA GLY A 82 25.44 11.49 -13.93
C GLY A 82 24.44 10.34 -14.04
N VAL A 83 23.50 10.21 -13.11
CA VAL A 83 22.34 9.33 -13.22
C VAL A 83 21.13 10.16 -13.67
N THR A 84 20.27 9.56 -14.46
CA THR A 84 18.96 10.12 -14.85
C THR A 84 17.88 9.09 -14.53
N VAL A 85 16.79 9.50 -13.92
CA VAL A 85 15.67 8.62 -13.61
C VAL A 85 14.56 8.85 -14.62
N GLU A 86 14.02 7.76 -15.19
CA GLU A 86 12.96 7.81 -16.18
C GLU A 86 11.80 6.89 -15.78
N TYR A 87 10.55 7.29 -16.09
CA TYR A 87 9.37 6.45 -15.92
C TYR A 87 8.35 6.64 -17.05
N THR A 88 7.50 5.63 -17.25
CA THR A 88 6.37 5.72 -18.15
C THR A 88 5.17 6.28 -17.40
N SER A 89 4.63 7.42 -17.85
CA SER A 89 3.46 8.07 -17.26
C SER A 89 2.15 7.59 -17.88
N GLY A 90 1.04 7.74 -17.15
CA GLY A 90 -0.33 7.50 -17.67
C GLY A 90 -0.82 6.06 -17.51
N ILE A 91 -0.10 5.21 -16.79
CA ILE A 91 -0.58 3.87 -16.44
C ILE A 91 -1.53 4.04 -15.25
N LEU A 92 -2.79 3.62 -15.39
CA LEU A 92 -3.75 3.65 -14.30
C LEU A 92 -3.45 2.55 -13.28
N LYS A 93 -3.81 2.76 -12.02
CA LYS A 93 -3.62 1.75 -10.97
C LYS A 93 -4.29 0.42 -11.32
N GLU A 94 -5.50 0.46 -11.90
CA GLU A 94 -6.26 -0.73 -12.29
C GLU A 94 -5.58 -1.56 -13.38
N ASP A 95 -4.75 -0.92 -14.24
CA ASP A 95 -4.00 -1.58 -15.31
C ASP A 95 -2.56 -1.94 -14.90
N TYR A 96 -2.11 -1.44 -13.74
CA TYR A 96 -0.69 -1.46 -13.37
C TYR A 96 -0.14 -2.86 -13.11
N SER A 97 -0.89 -3.71 -12.43
CA SER A 97 -0.48 -5.10 -12.16
C SER A 97 -0.28 -5.88 -13.45
N GLU A 98 -1.21 -5.75 -14.41
CA GLU A 98 -1.12 -6.42 -15.72
C GLU A 98 0.07 -5.89 -16.52
N TRP A 99 0.21 -4.56 -16.61
CA TRP A 99 1.34 -3.92 -17.28
C TRP A 99 2.69 -4.38 -16.69
N LEU A 100 2.85 -4.37 -15.37
CA LEU A 100 4.10 -4.76 -14.73
C LEU A 100 4.41 -6.24 -14.95
N ALA A 101 3.40 -7.11 -14.89
CA ALA A 101 3.56 -8.53 -15.18
C ALA A 101 4.00 -8.78 -16.64
N GLU A 102 3.45 -8.04 -17.60
CA GLU A 102 3.87 -8.10 -19.00
C GLU A 102 5.34 -7.66 -19.19
N GLU A 103 5.74 -6.56 -18.56
CA GLU A 103 7.12 -6.06 -18.60
C GLU A 103 8.10 -7.06 -17.94
N LEU A 104 7.72 -7.69 -16.84
CA LEU A 104 8.53 -8.74 -16.18
C LEU A 104 8.70 -9.97 -17.09
N MET A 105 7.64 -10.40 -17.76
CA MET A 105 7.69 -11.53 -18.71
C MET A 105 8.53 -11.20 -19.96
N ALA A 106 8.46 -9.96 -20.42
CA ALA A 106 9.22 -9.49 -21.58
C ALA A 106 10.70 -9.18 -21.25
N GLU A 107 11.11 -9.24 -19.98
CA GLU A 107 12.44 -8.84 -19.48
C GLU A 107 12.75 -7.36 -19.74
N THR A 108 11.72 -6.52 -19.75
CA THR A 108 11.79 -5.06 -19.96
C THR A 108 11.34 -4.28 -18.73
N ALA A 109 11.04 -4.97 -17.64
CA ALA A 109 10.55 -4.34 -16.41
C ALA A 109 11.54 -3.32 -15.84
N PRO A 110 11.04 -2.23 -15.26
CA PRO A 110 11.87 -1.19 -14.63
C PRO A 110 12.82 -1.73 -13.56
N ASP A 111 13.88 -0.96 -13.26
CA ASP A 111 14.87 -1.32 -12.22
C ASP A 111 14.25 -1.30 -10.82
N VAL A 112 13.39 -0.30 -10.57
CA VAL A 112 12.62 -0.12 -9.33
C VAL A 112 11.16 0.06 -9.70
N PHE A 113 10.25 -0.47 -8.91
CA PHE A 113 8.82 -0.31 -9.18
C PHE A 113 7.98 -0.38 -7.91
N PHE A 114 6.83 0.29 -7.93
CA PHE A 114 5.82 0.10 -6.92
C PHE A 114 5.26 -1.32 -6.98
N VAL A 115 4.95 -1.86 -5.83
CA VAL A 115 4.34 -3.19 -5.68
C VAL A 115 3.03 -3.02 -4.93
N LEU A 116 1.94 -3.33 -5.59
CA LEU A 116 0.63 -3.34 -4.94
C LEU A 116 0.58 -4.49 -3.92
N GLY A 117 -0.10 -4.28 -2.81
CA GLY A 117 -0.16 -5.28 -1.75
C GLY A 117 -0.62 -6.65 -2.22
N ASP A 118 -1.60 -6.70 -3.13
CA ASP A 118 -2.15 -7.95 -3.68
C ASP A 118 -1.17 -8.70 -4.60
N ASP A 119 -0.21 -8.00 -5.22
CA ASP A 119 0.77 -8.59 -6.13
C ASP A 119 2.04 -9.08 -5.41
N PHE A 120 2.28 -8.61 -4.19
CA PHE A 120 3.56 -8.77 -3.51
C PHE A 120 4.02 -10.23 -3.41
N SER A 121 3.19 -11.11 -2.86
CA SER A 121 3.54 -12.52 -2.72
C SER A 121 3.76 -13.20 -4.07
N SER A 122 2.91 -12.93 -5.06
CA SER A 122 3.01 -13.47 -6.41
C SER A 122 4.32 -13.06 -7.10
N PHE A 123 4.75 -11.80 -6.95
CA PHE A 123 6.01 -11.33 -7.51
C PHE A 123 7.24 -11.91 -6.79
N VAL A 124 7.15 -12.15 -5.46
CA VAL A 124 8.22 -12.85 -4.73
C VAL A 124 8.33 -14.29 -5.23
N ASP A 125 7.24 -15.03 -5.32
CA ASP A 125 7.20 -16.43 -5.76
C ASP A 125 7.66 -16.59 -7.22
N ALA A 126 7.29 -15.67 -8.09
CA ALA A 126 7.78 -15.60 -9.47
C ALA A 126 9.27 -15.23 -9.56
N GLY A 127 9.90 -14.82 -8.46
CA GLY A 127 11.29 -14.37 -8.42
C GLY A 127 11.52 -13.07 -9.18
N ALA A 128 10.54 -12.20 -9.26
CA ALA A 128 10.60 -10.88 -9.87
C ALA A 128 11.33 -9.88 -8.97
N LEU A 129 11.11 -9.98 -7.66
CA LEU A 129 11.69 -9.09 -6.67
C LEU A 129 13.05 -9.58 -6.17
N LYS A 130 13.92 -8.65 -5.89
CA LYS A 130 15.22 -8.89 -5.26
C LYS A 130 15.09 -8.93 -3.74
N ASP A 131 15.78 -9.88 -3.11
CA ASP A 131 15.98 -9.89 -1.65
C ASP A 131 16.82 -8.66 -1.25
N LEU A 132 16.22 -7.71 -0.56
CA LEU A 132 16.85 -6.48 -0.08
C LEU A 132 17.58 -6.66 1.26
N THR A 133 17.37 -7.77 1.95
CA THR A 133 17.96 -8.03 3.28
C THR A 133 19.49 -7.82 3.29
N PRO A 134 20.26 -8.35 2.31
CA PRO A 134 21.71 -8.14 2.30
C PRO A 134 22.12 -6.68 2.09
N LEU A 135 21.33 -5.90 1.32
CA LEU A 135 21.58 -4.48 1.08
C LEU A 135 21.32 -3.68 2.35
N MET A 136 20.20 -3.96 3.04
CA MET A 136 19.86 -3.34 4.32
C MET A 136 20.90 -3.61 5.41
N GLU A 137 21.45 -4.84 5.45
CA GLU A 137 22.48 -5.23 6.44
C GLU A 137 23.86 -4.64 6.13
N ALA A 138 24.17 -4.42 4.87
CA ALA A 138 25.47 -3.87 4.43
C ALA A 138 25.51 -2.34 4.50
N ASP A 139 24.37 -1.66 4.49
CA ASP A 139 24.26 -0.22 4.48
C ASP A 139 24.20 0.33 5.92
N GLU A 140 25.33 0.91 6.39
CA GLU A 140 25.44 1.47 7.74
C GLU A 140 24.57 2.72 7.95
N ASP A 141 24.13 3.37 6.87
CA ASP A 141 23.27 4.56 6.92
C ASP A 141 21.78 4.20 6.92
N PHE A 142 21.40 2.97 6.54
CA PHE A 142 20.01 2.54 6.55
C PHE A 142 19.52 2.26 7.97
N ARG A 143 18.51 3.02 8.39
CA ARG A 143 17.96 2.98 9.75
C ARG A 143 16.64 2.23 9.80
N LYS A 144 16.73 0.88 9.88
CA LYS A 144 15.53 0.03 10.01
C LYS A 144 14.65 0.43 11.20
N ASP A 145 15.22 0.91 12.28
CA ASP A 145 14.54 1.36 13.49
C ASP A 145 13.77 2.68 13.34
N ALA A 146 13.98 3.42 12.23
CA ALA A 146 13.20 4.61 11.91
C ALA A 146 11.79 4.30 11.40
N PHE A 147 11.59 3.10 10.84
CA PHE A 147 10.32 2.66 10.32
C PHE A 147 9.40 2.10 11.40
N TYR A 148 8.09 2.11 11.15
CA TYR A 148 7.16 1.28 11.89
C TYR A 148 7.42 -0.20 11.57
N SER A 149 7.48 -1.04 12.60
CA SER A 149 7.78 -2.48 12.41
C SER A 149 6.70 -3.20 11.61
N SER A 150 5.44 -2.82 11.81
CA SER A 150 4.29 -3.31 11.04
C SER A 150 4.37 -2.94 9.56
N ALA A 151 4.77 -1.69 9.24
CA ALA A 151 4.94 -1.26 7.86
C ALA A 151 6.05 -2.04 7.15
N LEU A 152 7.22 -2.22 7.79
CA LEU A 152 8.29 -3.08 7.24
C LEU A 152 7.85 -4.52 7.02
N ALA A 153 7.02 -5.05 7.92
CA ALA A 153 6.50 -6.41 7.80
C ALA A 153 5.65 -6.61 6.54
N CYS A 154 5.00 -5.55 6.00
CA CYS A 154 4.25 -5.63 4.74
C CYS A 154 5.10 -6.05 3.54
N GLY A 155 6.39 -5.70 3.52
CA GLY A 155 7.33 -6.07 2.45
C GLY A 155 8.22 -7.26 2.79
N THR A 156 7.89 -8.02 3.85
CA THR A 156 8.64 -9.19 4.32
C THR A 156 7.93 -10.48 3.89
N TYR A 157 8.68 -11.42 3.30
CA TYR A 157 8.19 -12.75 2.93
C TYR A 157 9.23 -13.79 3.33
N ASP A 158 8.80 -14.84 4.03
CA ASP A 158 9.67 -15.91 4.55
C ASP A 158 10.92 -15.38 5.29
N GLY A 159 10.71 -14.36 6.14
CA GLY A 159 11.75 -13.74 6.97
C GLY A 159 12.75 -12.85 6.22
N LYS A 160 12.54 -12.57 4.93
CA LYS A 160 13.36 -11.71 4.08
C LYS A 160 12.59 -10.49 3.62
N GLN A 161 13.29 -9.38 3.45
CA GLN A 161 12.71 -8.14 2.93
C GLN A 161 12.83 -8.12 1.41
N TYR A 162 11.71 -8.08 0.68
CA TYR A 162 11.68 -8.01 -0.78
C TYR A 162 11.22 -6.65 -1.32
N ALA A 163 10.55 -5.87 -0.50
CA ALA A 163 10.18 -4.51 -0.81
C ALA A 163 10.19 -3.66 0.46
N LEU A 164 10.41 -2.35 0.35
CA LEU A 164 10.23 -1.42 1.46
C LEU A 164 8.87 -0.74 1.37
N PRO A 165 8.23 -0.43 2.50
CA PRO A 165 7.00 0.34 2.50
C PRO A 165 7.30 1.80 2.10
N PHE A 166 6.50 2.34 1.17
CA PHE A 166 6.56 3.75 0.77
C PHE A 166 5.59 4.58 1.60
N GLU A 167 4.34 4.15 1.68
CA GLU A 167 3.29 4.72 2.52
C GLU A 167 2.40 3.61 3.07
N CYS A 168 1.66 3.89 4.13
CA CYS A 168 0.75 2.92 4.72
C CYS A 168 -0.55 3.59 5.17
N ALA A 169 -1.60 2.79 5.39
CA ALA A 169 -2.84 3.25 5.99
C ALA A 169 -3.39 2.19 6.96
N PRO A 170 -3.50 2.51 8.25
CA PRO A 170 -4.19 1.66 9.20
C PRO A 170 -5.70 1.82 9.05
N LYS A 171 -6.46 0.80 9.44
CA LYS A 171 -7.90 0.90 9.60
C LYS A 171 -8.24 1.42 11.00
N LEU A 172 -9.21 2.32 11.09
CA LEU A 172 -9.64 2.97 12.32
C LEU A 172 -11.17 2.92 12.42
N MET A 173 -11.70 3.05 13.64
CA MET A 173 -13.13 3.27 13.86
C MET A 173 -13.44 4.76 13.78
N PHE A 174 -14.25 5.12 12.81
CA PHE A 174 -14.83 6.44 12.68
C PHE A 174 -15.99 6.61 13.63
N VAL A 175 -16.07 7.77 14.26
CA VAL A 175 -17.08 8.10 15.25
C VAL A 175 -17.76 9.40 14.88
N ASN A 176 -19.08 9.36 14.71
CA ASN A 176 -19.90 10.54 14.60
C ASN A 176 -20.11 11.15 15.99
N ARG A 177 -19.27 12.12 16.34
CA ARG A 177 -19.30 12.81 17.64
C ARG A 177 -20.60 13.54 17.86
N THR A 178 -21.24 14.07 16.81
CA THR A 178 -22.51 14.77 16.93
C THR A 178 -23.61 13.87 17.45
N ILE A 179 -23.67 12.61 17.03
CA ILE A 179 -24.61 11.63 17.61
C ILE A 179 -24.31 11.41 19.08
N LEU A 180 -23.05 11.11 19.42
CA LEU A 180 -22.67 10.84 20.83
C LEU A 180 -22.99 12.04 21.73
N ASP A 181 -22.65 13.26 21.30
CA ASP A 181 -22.90 14.48 22.05
C ASP A 181 -24.40 14.73 22.27
N ASN A 182 -25.20 14.52 21.22
CA ASN A 182 -26.67 14.67 21.29
C ASN A 182 -27.30 13.67 22.27
N GLU A 183 -26.72 12.47 22.37
CA GLU A 183 -27.16 11.42 23.28
C GLU A 183 -26.56 11.54 24.70
N GLY A 184 -25.65 12.49 24.89
CA GLY A 184 -24.90 12.65 26.16
C GLY A 184 -23.95 11.49 26.45
N ILE A 185 -23.45 10.83 25.42
CA ILE A 185 -22.50 9.71 25.49
C ILE A 185 -21.09 10.28 25.28
N ALA A 186 -20.18 9.97 26.20
CA ALA A 186 -18.78 10.37 26.04
C ALA A 186 -18.13 9.59 24.90
N MET A 187 -17.16 10.23 24.22
CA MET A 187 -16.28 9.54 23.27
C MET A 187 -15.59 8.37 23.98
N PRO A 188 -15.58 7.14 23.39
CA PRO A 188 -14.85 6.03 23.98
C PRO A 188 -13.35 6.30 24.12
N ASP A 189 -12.73 5.71 25.13
CA ASP A 189 -11.30 5.71 25.30
C ASP A 189 -10.61 4.76 24.28
N ASN A 190 -9.29 4.82 24.14
CA ASN A 190 -8.56 4.03 23.15
C ASN A 190 -8.45 2.53 23.49
N ASP A 191 -8.83 2.15 24.70
CA ASP A 191 -8.86 0.76 25.21
C ASP A 191 -10.27 0.21 25.38
N TRP A 192 -11.23 0.75 24.62
CA TRP A 192 -12.63 0.33 24.66
C TRP A 192 -12.83 -1.10 24.14
N SER A 193 -13.92 -1.71 24.60
CA SER A 193 -14.25 -3.11 24.34
C SER A 193 -15.46 -3.28 23.41
N TRP A 194 -15.69 -4.49 22.94
CA TRP A 194 -16.94 -4.89 22.28
C TRP A 194 -18.18 -4.61 23.12
N GLU A 195 -18.08 -4.73 24.45
CA GLU A 195 -19.20 -4.42 25.33
C GLU A 195 -19.53 -2.93 25.30
N ASP A 196 -18.51 -2.06 25.34
CA ASP A 196 -18.70 -0.61 25.19
C ASP A 196 -19.30 -0.26 23.83
N PHE A 197 -18.74 -0.84 22.76
CA PHE A 197 -19.22 -0.65 21.39
C PHE A 197 -20.69 -1.04 21.26
N TYR A 198 -21.06 -2.23 21.68
CA TYR A 198 -22.45 -2.70 21.65
C TYR A 198 -23.39 -1.81 22.45
N ASN A 199 -23.01 -1.43 23.67
CA ASN A 199 -23.84 -0.61 24.54
C ASN A 199 -24.11 0.78 23.95
N ILE A 200 -23.09 1.37 23.30
CA ILE A 200 -23.27 2.64 22.60
C ILE A 200 -24.15 2.45 21.37
N CYS A 201 -23.89 1.45 20.53
CA CYS A 201 -24.73 1.15 19.36
C CYS A 201 -26.21 0.96 19.76
N GLN A 202 -26.48 0.20 20.82
CA GLN A 202 -27.83 0.01 21.35
C GLN A 202 -28.49 1.30 21.84
N ALA A 203 -27.70 2.18 22.48
CA ALA A 203 -28.22 3.43 23.01
C ALA A 203 -28.57 4.46 21.93
N VAL A 204 -27.79 4.48 20.84
CA VAL A 204 -27.96 5.45 19.75
C VAL A 204 -28.94 4.96 18.67
N THR A 205 -29.18 3.66 18.53
CA THR A 205 -30.10 3.13 17.51
C THR A 205 -31.55 3.35 17.91
N LYS A 206 -32.25 4.24 17.19
CA LYS A 206 -33.63 4.64 17.52
C LYS A 206 -34.33 5.41 16.42
N ASP A 207 -35.64 5.59 16.60
CA ASP A 207 -36.51 6.52 15.90
C ASP A 207 -36.32 7.93 16.53
N THR A 208 -35.75 8.89 15.81
CA THR A 208 -35.48 10.24 16.33
C THR A 208 -36.59 11.24 16.01
N ASP A 209 -37.42 10.99 14.99
CA ASP A 209 -38.50 11.90 14.57
C ASP A 209 -39.89 11.44 15.02
N GLY A 210 -40.03 10.21 15.54
CA GLY A 210 -41.27 9.68 16.13
C GLY A 210 -42.25 9.13 15.11
N ASP A 211 -41.80 8.80 13.89
CA ASP A 211 -42.66 8.25 12.84
C ASP A 211 -42.85 6.71 12.95
N GLY A 212 -42.12 6.07 13.84
CA GLY A 212 -42.18 4.64 14.13
C GLY A 212 -41.15 3.82 13.33
N LEU A 213 -40.27 4.47 12.60
CA LEU A 213 -39.16 3.85 11.88
C LEU A 213 -37.84 4.26 12.50
N THR A 214 -36.88 3.33 12.62
CA THR A 214 -35.53 3.64 13.07
C THR A 214 -34.83 4.46 11.98
N ASP A 215 -34.28 5.61 12.33
CA ASP A 215 -33.60 6.55 11.44
C ASP A 215 -32.22 6.98 11.93
N GLN A 216 -31.79 6.53 13.11
CA GLN A 216 -30.43 6.65 13.65
C GLN A 216 -29.90 5.27 14.04
N PHE A 217 -28.65 4.98 13.65
CA PHE A 217 -28.07 3.64 13.75
C PHE A 217 -26.74 3.67 14.50
N GLY A 218 -26.39 2.53 15.13
CA GLY A 218 -25.17 2.36 15.88
C GLY A 218 -23.93 2.29 14.99
N GLU A 219 -23.98 1.43 13.97
CA GLU A 219 -22.81 1.18 13.14
C GLU A 219 -23.18 0.79 11.71
N ILE A 220 -22.17 0.85 10.84
CA ILE A 220 -22.17 0.26 9.51
C ILE A 220 -20.76 -0.27 9.19
N GLY A 221 -20.68 -1.42 8.54
CA GLY A 221 -19.43 -1.96 7.98
C GLY A 221 -18.51 -2.64 8.98
N TYR A 222 -18.93 -2.86 10.23
CA TYR A 222 -18.20 -3.70 11.17
C TYR A 222 -18.50 -5.17 10.87
N THR A 223 -17.60 -5.80 10.11
CA THR A 223 -17.76 -7.13 9.56
C THR A 223 -17.01 -8.20 10.36
N TRP A 224 -17.08 -9.43 9.89
CA TRP A 224 -16.33 -10.55 10.47
C TRP A 224 -14.82 -10.30 10.46
N LYS A 225 -14.29 -9.52 9.49
CA LYS A 225 -12.85 -9.19 9.42
C LYS A 225 -12.43 -8.41 10.64
N GLU A 226 -13.07 -7.28 10.90
CA GLU A 226 -12.81 -6.44 12.05
C GLU A 226 -13.00 -7.21 13.37
N ALA A 227 -14.06 -8.03 13.43
CA ALA A 227 -14.35 -8.82 14.62
C ALA A 227 -13.29 -9.91 14.87
N PHE A 228 -12.85 -10.63 13.84
CA PHE A 228 -11.82 -11.66 13.99
C PHE A 228 -10.49 -11.04 14.38
N GLU A 229 -10.06 -9.97 13.70
CA GLU A 229 -8.81 -9.26 13.97
C GLU A 229 -8.77 -8.73 15.40
N SER A 230 -9.79 -7.95 15.80
CA SER A 230 -9.85 -7.35 17.13
C SER A 230 -10.11 -8.36 18.27
N ASN A 231 -10.49 -9.60 17.93
CA ASN A 231 -10.60 -10.72 18.87
C ASN A 231 -9.39 -11.68 18.82
N GLY A 232 -8.31 -11.29 18.13
CA GLY A 232 -7.05 -12.04 18.10
C GLY A 232 -7.10 -13.32 17.25
N VAL A 233 -8.07 -13.47 16.35
CA VAL A 233 -8.16 -14.62 15.45
C VAL A 233 -7.19 -14.49 14.29
N GLN A 234 -6.25 -15.41 14.19
CA GLN A 234 -5.41 -15.60 13.01
C GLN A 234 -6.04 -16.65 12.11
N LEU A 235 -6.85 -16.17 11.15
CA LEU A 235 -7.68 -17.04 10.33
C LEU A 235 -6.89 -17.94 9.38
N PHE A 236 -5.81 -17.43 8.80
CA PHE A 236 -4.92 -18.16 7.91
C PHE A 236 -3.49 -18.18 8.43
N ASP A 237 -2.71 -19.17 8.01
CA ASP A 237 -1.25 -19.11 8.13
C ASP A 237 -0.65 -18.18 7.05
N GLN A 238 0.62 -17.81 7.19
CA GLN A 238 1.29 -16.87 6.28
C GLN A 238 1.40 -17.42 4.85
N GLU A 239 1.55 -18.74 4.72
CA GLU A 239 1.70 -19.43 3.45
C GLU A 239 0.35 -19.74 2.77
N GLY A 240 -0.80 -19.43 3.41
CA GLY A 240 -2.13 -19.75 2.90
C GLY A 240 -2.36 -21.26 2.73
N THR A 241 -1.79 -22.07 3.63
CA THR A 241 -1.93 -23.53 3.59
C THR A 241 -3.02 -24.05 4.52
N GLU A 242 -3.40 -23.25 5.52
CA GLU A 242 -4.36 -23.62 6.54
C GLU A 242 -5.32 -22.47 6.85
N CYS A 243 -6.61 -22.77 6.78
CA CYS A 243 -7.68 -21.93 7.34
C CYS A 243 -8.07 -22.46 8.73
N ARG A 244 -8.21 -21.57 9.70
CA ARG A 244 -8.49 -21.87 11.11
C ARG A 244 -9.85 -21.33 11.55
N LEU A 245 -10.88 -21.58 10.75
CA LEU A 245 -12.25 -21.12 11.04
C LEU A 245 -12.83 -21.74 12.33
N THR A 246 -12.19 -22.77 12.87
CA THR A 246 -12.53 -23.36 14.17
C THR A 246 -11.66 -22.88 15.32
N ALA A 247 -10.84 -21.83 15.11
CA ALA A 247 -9.98 -21.26 16.15
C ALA A 247 -10.82 -20.64 17.30
N SER A 248 -10.18 -20.55 18.47
CA SER A 248 -10.77 -19.81 19.60
C SER A 248 -11.05 -18.36 19.17
N GLY A 249 -12.21 -17.87 19.56
CA GLY A 249 -12.64 -16.52 19.23
C GLY A 249 -13.54 -16.39 17.98
N VAL A 250 -13.49 -17.34 17.02
CA VAL A 250 -14.31 -17.26 15.79
C VAL A 250 -15.80 -17.29 16.13
N GLU A 251 -16.26 -18.29 16.89
CA GLU A 251 -17.67 -18.40 17.28
C GLU A 251 -18.15 -17.19 18.09
N GLU A 252 -17.30 -16.67 18.98
CA GLU A 252 -17.59 -15.46 19.75
C GLU A 252 -17.72 -14.22 18.85
N SER A 253 -16.84 -14.09 17.87
CA SER A 253 -16.89 -12.98 16.90
C SER A 253 -18.17 -13.02 16.05
N ILE A 254 -18.57 -14.20 15.57
CA ILE A 254 -19.82 -14.37 14.82
C ILE A 254 -21.04 -14.01 15.68
N ASN A 255 -21.11 -14.52 16.91
CA ASN A 255 -22.19 -14.16 17.84
C ASN A 255 -22.22 -12.65 18.14
N PHE A 256 -21.06 -11.99 18.17
CA PHE A 256 -21.00 -10.55 18.37
C PHE A 256 -21.58 -9.78 17.18
N ILE A 257 -21.27 -10.19 15.95
CA ILE A 257 -21.82 -9.58 14.73
C ILE A 257 -23.35 -9.76 14.70
N GLU A 258 -23.85 -11.00 14.91
CA GLU A 258 -25.30 -11.24 15.00
C GLU A 258 -25.99 -10.32 16.01
N LYS A 259 -25.32 -10.10 17.14
CA LYS A 259 -25.85 -9.24 18.21
C LYS A 259 -25.90 -7.76 17.77
N LEU A 260 -24.95 -7.30 16.95
CA LEU A 260 -24.98 -5.96 16.36
C LEU A 260 -26.05 -5.84 15.28
N ASP A 261 -26.15 -6.81 14.37
CA ASP A 261 -27.11 -6.82 13.26
C ASP A 261 -28.56 -6.71 13.75
N VAL A 262 -28.89 -7.37 14.87
CA VAL A 262 -30.23 -7.30 15.47
C VAL A 262 -30.62 -5.87 15.87
N LEU A 263 -29.66 -4.99 16.16
CA LEU A 263 -29.98 -3.61 16.57
C LEU A 263 -30.64 -2.80 15.46
N SER A 264 -30.32 -3.07 14.20
CA SER A 264 -30.90 -2.38 13.04
C SER A 264 -32.35 -2.73 12.73
N ASP A 265 -32.94 -3.71 13.46
CA ASP A 265 -34.33 -4.21 13.28
C ASP A 265 -34.65 -4.60 11.82
N GLY A 266 -33.64 -5.16 11.12
CA GLY A 266 -33.72 -5.58 9.71
C GLY A 266 -33.64 -4.44 8.69
N TYR A 267 -33.32 -3.21 9.09
CA TYR A 267 -33.02 -2.15 8.19
C TYR A 267 -31.57 -2.37 7.61
N ASN A 268 -31.43 -2.24 6.31
CA ASN A 268 -30.15 -2.34 5.66
C ASN A 268 -29.45 -0.96 5.71
N VAL A 269 -28.68 -0.72 6.76
CA VAL A 269 -27.90 0.51 6.93
C VAL A 269 -26.91 0.66 5.78
N SER A 270 -26.82 1.84 5.19
CA SER A 270 -26.02 2.12 4.01
C SER A 270 -25.00 3.22 4.25
N GLU A 271 -23.97 3.30 3.40
CA GLU A 271 -23.00 4.41 3.41
C GLU A 271 -23.69 5.79 3.29
N ARG A 272 -24.84 5.82 2.60
CA ARG A 272 -25.64 7.04 2.53
C ARG A 272 -26.16 7.48 3.90
N ASP A 273 -26.55 6.54 4.75
CA ASP A 273 -27.02 6.86 6.10
C ASP A 273 -25.87 7.45 6.93
N PHE A 274 -24.65 6.94 6.76
CA PHE A 274 -23.47 7.52 7.37
C PHE A 274 -23.20 8.93 6.82
N ASP A 275 -23.21 9.11 5.51
CA ASP A 275 -23.01 10.42 4.85
C ASP A 275 -24.03 11.48 5.30
N LEU A 276 -25.24 11.06 5.63
CA LEU A 276 -26.30 11.94 6.18
C LEU A 276 -26.11 12.24 7.67
N GLY A 277 -25.17 11.58 8.33
CA GLY A 277 -24.89 11.75 9.75
C GLY A 277 -25.78 10.92 10.67
N ASN A 278 -26.42 9.86 10.13
CA ASN A 278 -27.39 9.03 10.85
C ASN A 278 -26.75 7.77 11.48
N VAL A 279 -25.44 7.56 11.31
CA VAL A 279 -24.72 6.40 11.85
C VAL A 279 -23.62 6.87 12.80
N ALA A 280 -23.47 6.20 13.94
CA ALA A 280 -22.51 6.57 14.96
C ALA A 280 -21.09 6.08 14.67
N PHE A 281 -20.93 4.86 14.14
CA PHE A 281 -19.64 4.22 13.93
C PHE A 281 -19.50 3.61 12.53
N GLN A 282 -18.31 3.76 11.95
CA GLN A 282 -17.92 3.10 10.69
C GLN A 282 -16.43 2.78 10.67
N PRO A 283 -16.00 1.52 10.48
CA PRO A 283 -14.63 1.20 10.16
C PRO A 283 -14.21 1.78 8.82
N MET A 284 -13.10 2.52 8.77
CA MET A 284 -12.52 3.07 7.55
C MET A 284 -11.01 3.02 7.61
N SER A 285 -10.34 2.99 6.45
CA SER A 285 -8.91 3.28 6.39
C SER A 285 -8.63 4.74 6.71
N PHE A 286 -7.45 5.04 7.21
CA PHE A 286 -7.04 6.42 7.45
C PHE A 286 -7.01 7.25 6.18
N SER A 287 -6.74 6.64 5.03
CA SER A 287 -6.79 7.30 3.73
C SER A 287 -8.22 7.69 3.32
N GLU A 288 -9.20 6.82 3.56
CA GLU A 288 -10.62 7.17 3.40
C GLU A 288 -11.01 8.31 4.31
N PHE A 289 -10.55 8.32 5.57
CA PHE A 289 -10.75 9.43 6.48
C PHE A 289 -10.21 10.74 5.91
N ARG A 290 -8.98 10.79 5.47
CA ARG A 290 -8.39 12.00 4.90
C ARG A 290 -9.16 12.48 3.67
N ALA A 291 -9.57 11.58 2.79
CA ALA A 291 -10.39 11.89 1.62
C ALA A 291 -11.82 12.34 2.00
N TYR A 292 -12.33 11.87 3.12
CA TYR A 292 -13.66 12.21 3.61
C TYR A 292 -13.75 13.63 4.20
N GLN A 293 -12.63 14.24 4.49
CA GLN A 293 -12.60 15.60 5.03
C GLN A 293 -13.16 16.62 4.03
N PRO A 294 -13.82 17.69 4.50
CA PRO A 294 -14.42 18.68 3.63
C PRO A 294 -13.34 19.50 2.92
N TYR A 295 -12.87 18.99 1.80
CA TYR A 295 -12.11 19.81 0.88
C TYR A 295 -13.04 20.85 0.23
N PRO A 296 -12.62 22.13 0.06
CA PRO A 296 -13.48 23.19 -0.52
C PRO A 296 -14.04 22.88 -1.90
N LEU A 297 -13.46 21.87 -2.58
CA LEU A 297 -13.83 21.43 -3.92
C LEU A 297 -14.43 20.00 -3.96
N SER A 298 -14.45 19.27 -2.86
CA SER A 298 -15.05 17.94 -2.83
C SER A 298 -16.57 18.04 -2.70
N VAL A 299 -17.27 17.16 -3.41
CA VAL A 299 -18.74 17.13 -3.51
C VAL A 299 -19.39 16.63 -2.21
N LYS A 300 -18.63 16.33 -1.17
CA LYS A 300 -19.12 15.88 0.15
C LYS A 300 -19.77 17.03 0.93
N LYS A 301 -20.87 17.53 0.40
CA LYS A 301 -21.68 18.61 0.93
C LYS A 301 -22.53 18.23 2.15
N TYR A 302 -22.44 17.01 2.64
CA TYR A 302 -23.45 16.49 3.55
C TYR A 302 -22.98 16.28 4.99
N SER A 303 -21.70 16.42 5.29
CA SER A 303 -21.21 16.32 6.66
C SER A 303 -21.53 17.59 7.47
N GLY A 304 -22.78 17.68 7.91
CA GLY A 304 -23.17 18.63 8.94
C GLY A 304 -22.85 18.16 10.36
N PHE A 305 -22.04 17.09 10.50
CA PHE A 305 -21.71 16.48 11.78
C PHE A 305 -20.19 16.50 12.03
N GLN A 306 -19.84 16.51 13.31
CA GLN A 306 -18.44 16.38 13.77
C GLN A 306 -18.10 14.92 13.94
N TRP A 307 -16.87 14.57 13.60
CA TRP A 307 -16.37 13.22 13.70
C TRP A 307 -14.97 13.15 14.30
N GLY A 308 -14.59 11.97 14.70
CA GLY A 308 -13.25 11.65 15.15
C GLY A 308 -12.92 10.20 14.77
N CYS A 309 -11.72 9.75 15.04
CA CYS A 309 -11.33 8.35 14.87
C CYS A 309 -10.63 7.83 16.12
N ILE A 310 -10.85 6.56 16.41
CA ILE A 310 -10.27 5.81 17.53
C ILE A 310 -9.86 4.42 17.03
N PRO A 311 -9.03 3.68 17.79
CA PRO A 311 -8.75 2.29 17.46
C PRO A 311 -10.01 1.42 17.40
N MET A 312 -9.93 0.24 16.79
CA MET A 312 -11.02 -0.73 16.79
C MET A 312 -11.35 -1.19 18.22
N PRO A 313 -12.62 -1.55 18.52
CA PRO A 313 -13.00 -2.08 19.82
C PRO A 313 -12.41 -3.49 20.04
N ALA A 314 -11.81 -3.74 21.19
CA ALA A 314 -11.20 -5.02 21.50
C ALA A 314 -12.25 -6.10 21.80
N GLY A 315 -12.10 -7.28 21.20
CA GLY A 315 -12.80 -8.49 21.62
C GLY A 315 -12.22 -9.07 22.92
N SER A 316 -12.89 -10.06 23.50
CA SER A 316 -12.51 -10.60 24.82
C SER A 316 -11.13 -11.30 24.82
N GLN A 317 -10.65 -11.76 23.66
CA GLN A 317 -9.39 -12.50 23.49
C GLN A 317 -8.34 -11.69 22.72
N GLY A 318 -8.65 -10.46 22.32
CA GLY A 318 -7.84 -9.61 21.44
C GLY A 318 -7.39 -8.31 22.05
N ASP A 319 -7.18 -7.30 21.20
CA ASP A 319 -6.72 -5.96 21.54
C ASP A 319 -7.36 -4.95 20.59
N ASN A 320 -7.14 -3.65 20.84
CA ASN A 320 -7.57 -2.55 19.97
C ASN A 320 -6.66 -2.44 18.73
N ILE A 321 -6.70 -3.45 17.90
CA ILE A 321 -5.86 -3.62 16.71
C ILE A 321 -6.70 -3.68 15.43
N SER A 322 -6.05 -3.37 14.33
CA SER A 322 -6.61 -3.45 12.99
C SER A 322 -5.55 -3.91 12.00
N THR A 323 -5.93 -4.05 10.74
CA THR A 323 -4.98 -4.30 9.65
C THR A 323 -4.31 -3.02 9.17
N LEU A 324 -3.12 -3.19 8.60
CA LEU A 324 -2.35 -2.18 7.91
C LEU A 324 -2.18 -2.58 6.45
N ASP A 325 -2.59 -1.71 5.55
CA ASP A 325 -2.22 -1.77 4.15
C ASP A 325 -1.02 -0.87 3.86
N SER A 326 -0.20 -1.25 2.88
CA SER A 326 0.97 -0.46 2.48
C SER A 326 1.21 -0.53 0.98
N LEU A 327 1.49 0.61 0.37
CA LEU A 327 2.11 0.66 -0.94
C LEU A 327 3.59 0.37 -0.77
N LEU A 328 4.08 -0.62 -1.48
CA LEU A 328 5.46 -1.06 -1.40
C LEU A 328 6.27 -0.56 -2.60
N ILE A 329 7.59 -0.49 -2.44
CA ILE A 329 8.53 -0.24 -3.53
C ILE A 329 9.59 -1.33 -3.52
N GLY A 330 9.80 -1.98 -4.66
CA GLY A 330 10.69 -3.12 -4.81
C GLY A 330 11.74 -2.91 -5.90
N MET A 331 12.77 -3.73 -5.86
CA MET A 331 13.85 -3.77 -6.85
C MET A 331 13.67 -4.97 -7.78
N ASN A 332 13.78 -4.74 -9.07
CA ASN A 332 13.82 -5.81 -10.06
C ASN A 332 15.03 -6.73 -9.78
N ARG A 333 14.77 -8.01 -9.61
CA ARG A 333 15.85 -8.98 -9.39
C ARG A 333 16.90 -9.00 -10.49
N LYS A 334 16.53 -8.63 -11.73
CA LYS A 334 17.40 -8.64 -12.92
C LYS A 334 18.07 -7.30 -13.21
N THR A 335 17.86 -6.28 -12.38
CA THR A 335 18.47 -4.97 -12.60
C THR A 335 20.00 -5.06 -12.66
N ALA A 336 20.60 -4.32 -13.58
CA ALA A 336 22.03 -4.09 -13.63
C ALA A 336 22.47 -2.84 -12.84
N ASN A 337 21.49 -2.04 -12.38
CA ASN A 337 21.68 -0.77 -11.69
C ASN A 337 21.46 -0.90 -10.17
N GLU A 338 21.92 -1.98 -9.55
CA GLU A 338 21.60 -2.32 -8.16
C GLU A 338 21.90 -1.20 -7.16
N GLU A 339 23.05 -0.55 -7.26
CA GLU A 339 23.46 0.53 -6.36
C GLU A 339 22.53 1.75 -6.48
N ASN A 340 22.30 2.25 -7.70
CA ASN A 340 21.38 3.37 -7.92
C ASN A 340 19.94 3.02 -7.56
N ALA A 341 19.52 1.78 -7.80
CA ALA A 341 18.17 1.30 -7.45
C ALA A 341 17.97 1.27 -5.92
N TRP A 342 18.98 0.82 -5.18
CA TRP A 342 18.93 0.82 -3.72
C TRP A 342 18.90 2.24 -3.15
N ASP A 343 19.74 3.12 -3.65
CA ASP A 343 19.79 4.51 -3.21
C ASP A 343 18.47 5.25 -3.53
N PHE A 344 17.87 4.98 -4.70
CA PHE A 344 16.56 5.55 -5.04
C PHE A 344 15.43 5.02 -4.14
N ILE A 345 15.42 3.73 -3.83
CA ILE A 345 14.46 3.15 -2.87
C ILE A 345 14.61 3.84 -1.50
N LYS A 346 15.84 4.09 -1.04
CA LYS A 346 16.08 4.85 0.21
C LYS A 346 15.57 6.29 0.12
N THR A 347 15.81 6.98 -1.00
CA THR A 347 15.28 8.34 -1.21
C THR A 347 13.76 8.36 -1.08
N MET A 348 13.06 7.40 -1.67
CA MET A 348 11.60 7.30 -1.59
C MET A 348 11.09 6.96 -0.18
N THR A 349 11.79 6.08 0.55
CA THR A 349 11.26 5.47 1.77
C THR A 349 11.89 5.97 3.07
N SER A 350 13.11 6.52 3.00
CA SER A 350 13.91 6.86 4.18
C SER A 350 14.25 8.35 4.29
N ASP A 351 14.06 9.15 3.22
CA ASP A 351 14.25 10.59 3.26
C ASP A 351 13.06 11.24 4.00
N PRO A 352 13.29 11.93 5.14
CA PRO A 352 12.19 12.52 5.91
C PRO A 352 11.45 13.64 5.18
N ALA A 353 12.10 14.35 4.25
CA ALA A 353 11.45 15.42 3.48
C ALA A 353 10.49 14.83 2.44
N ILE A 354 10.93 13.81 1.69
CA ILE A 354 10.08 13.07 0.75
C ILE A 354 8.93 12.37 1.48
N GLN A 355 9.21 11.74 2.61
CA GLN A 355 8.19 11.08 3.42
C GLN A 355 7.19 12.05 4.05
N ALA A 356 7.56 13.30 4.32
CA ALA A 356 6.62 14.32 4.80
C ALA A 356 5.61 14.73 3.70
N GLU A 357 5.99 14.69 2.43
CA GLU A 357 5.12 15.02 1.30
C GLU A 357 3.91 14.08 1.18
N ILE A 358 3.96 12.87 1.79
CA ILE A 358 2.81 11.96 1.87
C ILE A 358 1.61 12.65 2.53
N PHE A 359 1.85 13.48 3.54
CA PHE A 359 0.78 14.21 4.21
C PHE A 359 0.26 15.40 3.40
N ASP A 360 1.01 15.89 2.42
CA ASP A 360 0.61 17.01 1.57
C ASP A 360 0.00 16.55 0.23
N TYR A 361 0.46 15.42 -0.32
CA TYR A 361 0.15 15.01 -1.70
C TYR A 361 -0.37 13.57 -1.85
N SER A 362 -0.46 12.80 -0.77
CA SER A 362 -1.11 11.49 -0.71
C SER A 362 -2.12 11.46 0.44
N GLU A 363 -2.96 10.43 0.48
CA GLU A 363 -3.91 10.18 1.56
C GLU A 363 -3.38 9.13 2.57
N GLY A 364 -2.18 8.61 2.36
CA GLY A 364 -1.53 7.65 3.24
C GLY A 364 -0.91 8.27 4.49
N VAL A 365 -0.18 7.46 5.22
CA VAL A 365 0.65 7.80 6.39
C VAL A 365 2.10 7.51 6.05
N SER A 366 3.02 8.38 6.47
CA SER A 366 4.45 8.11 6.36
C SER A 366 4.84 6.86 7.14
N VAL A 367 5.70 6.04 6.55
CA VAL A 367 6.25 4.85 7.18
C VAL A 367 7.36 5.15 8.20
N LEU A 368 7.81 6.42 8.24
CA LEU A 368 8.78 6.89 9.21
C LEU A 368 8.11 7.47 10.45
N ARG A 369 8.44 6.90 11.61
CA ARG A 369 7.92 7.33 12.90
C ARG A 369 8.18 8.82 13.17
N SER A 370 9.40 9.29 12.90
CA SER A 370 9.81 10.69 13.11
C SER A 370 9.02 11.70 12.28
N VAL A 371 8.52 11.30 11.13
CA VAL A 371 7.70 12.15 10.25
C VAL A 371 6.25 12.17 10.75
N THR A 372 5.67 10.99 10.99
CA THR A 372 4.28 10.86 11.46
C THR A 372 4.07 11.53 12.84
N GLU A 373 5.08 11.46 13.73
CA GLU A 373 5.01 12.04 15.08
C GLU A 373 5.49 13.52 15.13
N SER A 374 5.78 14.15 13.98
CA SER A 374 6.29 15.52 13.96
C SER A 374 5.19 16.55 14.27
N GLU A 375 5.57 17.65 14.91
CA GLU A 375 4.65 18.78 15.16
C GLU A 375 4.10 19.36 13.84
N GLN A 376 4.90 19.35 12.77
CA GLN A 376 4.49 19.84 11.46
C GLN A 376 3.38 18.99 10.87
N THR A 377 3.52 17.66 10.90
CA THR A 377 2.48 16.73 10.44
C THR A 377 1.20 16.89 11.26
N LEU A 378 1.33 17.00 12.59
CA LEU A 378 0.19 17.26 13.48
C LEU A 378 -0.56 18.52 13.07
N GLN A 379 0.16 19.59 12.84
CA GLN A 379 -0.46 20.88 12.49
C GLN A 379 -1.13 20.83 11.12
N SER A 380 -0.52 20.19 10.12
CA SER A 380 -1.13 19.96 8.80
C SER A 380 -2.44 19.19 8.90
N LEU A 381 -2.45 18.07 9.63
CA LEU A 381 -3.65 17.25 9.82
C LEU A 381 -4.76 17.96 10.63
N ILE A 382 -4.40 18.81 11.60
CA ILE A 382 -5.37 19.62 12.34
C ILE A 382 -5.98 20.69 11.44
N GLU A 383 -5.17 21.37 10.63
CA GLU A 383 -5.64 22.36 9.66
C GLU A 383 -6.59 21.73 8.64
N ASP A 384 -6.27 20.55 8.16
CA ASP A 384 -7.12 19.79 7.25
C ASP A 384 -8.44 19.36 7.92
N SER A 385 -8.40 18.92 9.18
CA SER A 385 -9.59 18.45 9.92
C SER A 385 -10.49 19.56 10.44
N GLY A 386 -9.99 20.77 10.49
CA GLY A 386 -10.71 21.92 11.04
C GLY A 386 -10.95 21.87 12.57
N SER A 387 -10.37 20.88 13.27
CA SER A 387 -10.54 20.70 14.72
C SER A 387 -9.36 19.95 15.35
N GLU A 388 -8.75 20.52 16.39
CA GLU A 388 -7.71 19.86 17.20
C GLU A 388 -8.21 18.58 17.90
N GLU A 389 -9.53 18.42 18.06
CA GLU A 389 -10.13 17.30 18.77
C GLU A 389 -10.44 16.10 17.86
N SER A 390 -10.40 16.27 16.54
CA SER A 390 -10.82 15.23 15.59
C SER A 390 -9.76 14.13 15.37
N LEU A 391 -8.49 14.45 15.58
CA LEU A 391 -7.38 13.51 15.36
C LEU A 391 -6.34 13.62 16.47
N ASN A 392 -6.08 12.50 17.14
CA ASN A 392 -4.95 12.39 18.06
C ASN A 392 -3.82 11.61 17.38
N LEU A 393 -2.76 12.27 16.94
CA LEU A 393 -1.63 11.64 16.24
C LEU A 393 -0.91 10.59 17.07
N SER A 394 -0.93 10.70 18.39
CA SER A 394 -0.34 9.66 19.24
C SER A 394 -1.09 8.34 19.10
N ILE A 395 -2.37 8.40 18.78
CA ILE A 395 -3.19 7.22 18.45
C ILE A 395 -2.79 6.66 17.09
N LEU A 396 -2.65 7.51 16.08
CA LEU A 396 -2.27 7.08 14.72
C LEU A 396 -0.96 6.29 14.74
N SER A 397 0.08 6.84 15.37
CA SER A 397 1.37 6.16 15.52
C SER A 397 1.23 4.82 16.25
N GLN A 398 0.44 4.76 17.33
CA GLN A 398 0.21 3.52 18.07
C GLN A 398 -0.55 2.48 17.26
N VAL A 399 -1.58 2.91 16.51
CA VAL A 399 -2.35 2.00 15.66
C VAL A 399 -1.47 1.46 14.54
N VAL A 400 -0.71 2.31 13.84
CA VAL A 400 0.23 1.85 12.82
C VAL A 400 1.21 0.83 13.40
N GLU A 401 1.84 1.10 14.53
CA GLU A 401 2.83 0.19 15.13
C GLU A 401 2.25 -1.15 15.56
N LYS A 402 1.02 -1.17 16.07
CA LYS A 402 0.34 -2.39 16.54
C LYS A 402 -0.42 -3.14 15.46
N SER A 403 -0.63 -2.54 14.29
CA SER A 403 -1.45 -3.11 13.24
C SER A 403 -0.92 -4.46 12.76
N LEU A 404 -1.84 -5.34 12.42
CA LEU A 404 -1.56 -6.60 11.75
C LEU A 404 -1.30 -6.34 10.27
N VAL A 405 -0.33 -7.03 9.72
CA VAL A 405 -0.12 -7.05 8.28
C VAL A 405 -1.22 -7.89 7.65
N SER A 406 -1.92 -7.35 6.67
CA SER A 406 -2.87 -8.12 5.86
C SER A 406 -2.15 -9.28 5.21
N LEU A 407 -2.61 -10.50 5.48
CA LEU A 407 -2.05 -11.67 4.84
C LEU A 407 -2.38 -11.65 3.35
N ARG A 408 -1.37 -11.92 2.53
CA ARG A 408 -1.46 -11.91 1.07
C ARG A 408 -0.80 -13.18 0.54
N PHE A 409 -1.58 -14.09 0.02
CA PHE A 409 -1.14 -15.26 -0.75
C PHE A 409 -2.02 -15.38 -2.00
N PRO A 410 -1.59 -16.06 -3.07
CA PRO A 410 -2.28 -16.01 -4.36
C PRO A 410 -3.77 -16.36 -4.29
N GLU A 411 -4.15 -17.32 -3.45
CA GLU A 411 -5.53 -17.79 -3.29
C GLU A 411 -6.32 -16.99 -2.23
N TYR A 412 -5.71 -15.96 -1.61
CA TYR A 412 -6.35 -15.18 -0.52
C TYR A 412 -7.71 -14.58 -0.92
N PRO A 413 -7.89 -13.94 -2.10
CA PRO A 413 -9.17 -13.34 -2.45
C PRO A 413 -10.31 -14.36 -2.50
N GLU A 414 -10.08 -15.56 -3.08
CA GLU A 414 -11.09 -16.60 -3.14
C GLU A 414 -11.32 -17.28 -1.79
N ALA A 415 -10.26 -17.46 -0.99
CA ALA A 415 -10.38 -17.99 0.37
C ALA A 415 -11.20 -17.04 1.26
N GLU A 416 -10.98 -15.74 1.15
CA GLU A 416 -11.70 -14.69 1.87
C GLU A 416 -13.18 -14.63 1.46
N GLU A 417 -13.49 -14.76 0.17
CA GLU A 417 -14.87 -14.82 -0.32
C GLU A 417 -15.60 -16.04 0.26
N ARG A 418 -14.93 -17.20 0.32
CA ARG A 418 -15.48 -18.42 0.92
C ARG A 418 -15.75 -18.26 2.43
N VAL A 419 -14.87 -17.56 3.14
CA VAL A 419 -15.09 -17.22 4.55
C VAL A 419 -16.28 -16.27 4.69
N SER A 420 -16.38 -15.25 3.84
CA SER A 420 -17.50 -14.31 3.83
C SER A 420 -18.83 -15.02 3.59
N GLN A 421 -18.83 -15.97 2.64
CA GLN A 421 -20.01 -16.82 2.40
C GLN A 421 -20.34 -17.67 3.62
N ALA A 422 -19.34 -18.33 4.23
CA ALA A 422 -19.51 -19.16 5.41
C ALA A 422 -20.14 -18.37 6.57
N VAL A 423 -19.59 -17.20 6.88
CA VAL A 423 -20.10 -16.34 7.95
C VAL A 423 -21.51 -15.87 7.65
N SER A 424 -21.79 -15.44 6.41
CA SER A 424 -23.13 -15.00 6.00
C SER A 424 -24.18 -16.12 6.12
N GLU A 425 -23.84 -17.35 5.73
CA GLU A 425 -24.75 -18.50 5.85
C GLU A 425 -24.97 -18.89 7.30
N ILE A 426 -23.95 -18.83 8.14
CA ILE A 426 -24.05 -19.11 9.58
C ILE A 426 -24.95 -18.09 10.26
N ILE A 427 -24.74 -16.79 10.03
CA ILE A 427 -25.56 -15.71 10.61
C ILE A 427 -26.99 -15.77 10.11
N GLY A 428 -27.24 -16.09 8.87
CA GLY A 428 -28.58 -16.20 8.28
C GLY A 428 -29.31 -17.52 8.58
N GLY A 429 -28.66 -18.49 9.24
CA GLY A 429 -29.14 -19.83 9.46
C GLY A 429 -29.70 -20.09 10.88
N ASP A 430 -30.45 -21.18 11.02
CA ASP A 430 -30.95 -21.67 12.32
C ASP A 430 -30.06 -22.82 12.87
N GLY A 431 -28.87 -23.00 12.29
CA GLY A 431 -27.96 -24.10 12.56
C GLY A 431 -27.15 -23.94 13.84
N ASN A 432 -26.34 -24.96 14.15
CA ASN A 432 -25.37 -24.87 15.23
C ASN A 432 -24.02 -24.30 14.69
N ILE A 433 -23.68 -23.12 15.11
CA ILE A 433 -22.49 -22.37 14.66
C ILE A 433 -21.22 -23.25 14.69
N SER A 434 -20.92 -23.90 15.81
CA SER A 434 -19.74 -24.76 15.96
C SER A 434 -19.71 -25.91 14.93
N MET A 435 -20.87 -26.49 14.58
CA MET A 435 -20.93 -27.58 13.59
C MET A 435 -20.76 -27.08 12.18
N GLU A 436 -21.32 -25.92 11.85
CA GLU A 436 -21.17 -25.30 10.54
C GLU A 436 -19.73 -24.81 10.31
N LEU A 437 -19.10 -24.22 11.32
CA LEU A 437 -17.67 -23.85 11.29
C LEU A 437 -16.76 -25.04 10.97
N ILE A 438 -17.04 -26.23 11.54
CA ILE A 438 -16.26 -27.46 11.22
C ILE A 438 -16.43 -27.85 9.75
N VAL A 439 -17.64 -27.72 9.20
CA VAL A 439 -17.90 -28.06 7.79
C VAL A 439 -17.18 -27.09 6.88
N TRP A 440 -17.35 -25.79 7.08
CA TRP A 440 -16.73 -24.74 6.28
C TRP A 440 -15.20 -24.74 6.40
N ASN A 441 -14.67 -24.92 7.62
CA ASN A 441 -13.22 -25.05 7.84
C ASN A 441 -12.61 -26.19 6.99
N ARG A 442 -13.30 -27.34 6.90
CA ARG A 442 -12.83 -28.47 6.09
C ARG A 442 -12.92 -28.15 4.60
N GLU A 443 -13.97 -27.46 4.16
CA GLU A 443 -14.17 -27.10 2.76
C GLU A 443 -13.09 -26.11 2.27
N ILE A 444 -12.85 -25.04 3.05
CA ILE A 444 -11.83 -24.05 2.73
C ILE A 444 -10.44 -24.66 2.74
N ASN A 445 -10.12 -25.50 3.74
CA ASN A 445 -8.82 -26.21 3.76
C ASN A 445 -8.65 -27.20 2.61
N ARG A 446 -9.74 -27.80 2.11
CA ARG A 446 -9.68 -28.62 0.90
C ARG A 446 -9.33 -27.77 -0.32
N PHE A 447 -9.99 -26.62 -0.48
CA PHE A 447 -9.69 -25.68 -1.56
C PHE A 447 -8.20 -25.26 -1.54
N LEU A 448 -7.70 -24.77 -0.40
CA LEU A 448 -6.30 -24.38 -0.25
C LEU A 448 -5.30 -25.52 -0.55
N GLY A 449 -5.68 -26.78 -0.25
CA GLY A 449 -4.86 -27.94 -0.53
C GLY A 449 -4.89 -28.39 -1.99
N GLU A 450 -6.00 -28.20 -2.71
CA GLU A 450 -6.16 -28.57 -4.12
C GLU A 450 -5.36 -27.62 -5.02
N GLU A 451 -5.37 -26.32 -4.74
CA GLU A 451 -4.63 -25.31 -5.51
C GLU A 451 -3.11 -25.46 -5.38
N LYS A 452 -2.60 -25.87 -4.20
CA LYS A 452 -1.15 -26.10 -4.00
C LYS A 452 -0.66 -27.47 -4.50
N GLY A 453 -1.57 -28.35 -4.88
CA GLY A 453 -1.25 -29.67 -5.44
C GLY A 453 -1.12 -29.70 -6.97
N GLN A 454 -1.34 -28.59 -7.66
CA GLN A 454 -1.14 -28.41 -9.09
C GLN A 454 0.19 -27.68 -9.36
#